data_c0a19b6eee5a434b9ce2800b30fd7b55
#
_entry.id   c0a19b6eee5a434b9ce2800b30fd7b55
#
_cell.length_a   1.000
_cell.length_b   1.000
_cell.length_c   1.000
_cell.angle_alpha   90.00
_cell.angle_beta   90.00
_cell.angle_gamma   90.00
#
_symmetry.space_group_name_H-M   'P 1'
#
loop_
_entity.id
_entity.type
_entity.pdbx_description
1 polymer ?
#
loop_
_entity_poly.entity_id
_entity_poly.type
_entity_poly.pdbx_seq_one_letter_code
_entity_poly.pdbx_strand_id
1 'polypeptide(L)'
;MNPRAARGRTAVALAGAAALLTLTACGGNSSSASEAGSGGKGDKGRAIEATNGKVTVPAAPKRVVSISYATGALLDLGVEPVGTSAIDENNPVELLPSQTERAKKITSIGSGIETNIEKVASLKPDLIVVEGATAFDWNVKKLEGIAPTLYFGIKTPVDLLNAQEKIAQAVGKEDVFTKLKTDYRQKAEKIKNTYGDKLKSVNWAIASSYGNGEFIVDTRTSWVGRVLADVGAKFAKAADDGKEHEVTYSQEKIEVLSDADVILVPRAAATGEVSKEVKELQDKPSWKLLKASKDNRVLPVTYATADRYGTSIDVLDQIEKVLKGL
;
A
#
# COMPACT_ATOMS: atom_id res chain seq x y z
N MET A 1 -44.59 40.29 -2.09
CA MET A 1 -45.69 40.31 -3.11
C MET A 1 -45.73 38.99 -3.80
N ASN A 2 -46.70 38.19 -3.44
CA ASN A 2 -47.22 37.02 -4.18
C ASN A 2 -48.23 37.53 -5.22
N PRO A 3 -48.64 36.84 -6.29
CA PRO A 3 -49.36 35.58 -6.20
C PRO A 3 -49.08 34.55 -7.34
N ARG A 4 -49.25 33.24 -7.09
CA ARG A 4 -50.46 32.38 -7.37
C ARG A 4 -50.86 32.34 -8.86
N ALA A 5 -51.19 31.30 -9.52
CA ALA A 5 -51.76 29.97 -9.39
C ALA A 5 -51.94 29.49 -10.85
N ALA A 6 -52.29 28.35 -11.31
CA ALA A 6 -53.09 27.22 -10.90
C ALA A 6 -53.05 26.11 -12.01
N ARG A 7 -53.13 24.89 -11.59
CA ARG A 7 -54.04 23.79 -12.00
C ARG A 7 -54.44 23.59 -13.45
N GLY A 8 -54.29 22.35 -13.93
CA GLY A 8 -55.05 21.75 -15.01
C GLY A 8 -54.80 20.26 -15.11
N ARG A 9 -55.69 19.48 -14.49
CA ARG A 9 -55.86 18.01 -14.67
C ARG A 9 -56.63 17.79 -15.97
N THR A 10 -56.27 16.74 -16.73
CA THR A 10 -57.31 15.86 -17.33
C THR A 10 -56.67 14.53 -17.71
N ALA A 11 -57.27 13.49 -17.21
CA ALA A 11 -57.12 12.09 -17.63
C ALA A 11 -58.17 11.77 -18.70
N VAL A 12 -57.84 10.91 -19.64
CA VAL A 12 -58.81 9.99 -20.26
C VAL A 12 -58.05 8.77 -20.78
N ALA A 13 -58.69 7.66 -20.54
CA ALA A 13 -58.34 6.27 -20.67
C ALA A 13 -58.85 5.66 -22.01
N LEU A 14 -58.60 4.34 -22.10
CA LEU A 14 -59.21 3.30 -22.95
C LEU A 14 -58.50 2.98 -24.27
N ALA A 15 -57.95 1.82 -24.33
CA ALA A 15 -58.46 0.46 -24.55
C ALA A 15 -58.22 -0.02 -25.99
N GLY A 16 -57.58 -1.12 -26.13
CA GLY A 16 -58.18 -2.28 -26.74
C GLY A 16 -57.47 -2.89 -27.95
N ALA A 17 -57.24 -4.12 -27.78
CA ALA A 17 -57.44 -5.24 -28.69
C ALA A 17 -56.21 -5.99 -29.22
N ALA A 18 -56.21 -7.22 -28.84
CA ALA A 18 -55.38 -8.34 -29.27
C ALA A 18 -55.72 -8.81 -30.70
N ALA A 19 -54.75 -9.39 -31.38
CA ALA A 19 -54.99 -10.41 -32.39
C ALA A 19 -53.79 -11.35 -32.50
N LEU A 20 -54.04 -12.59 -32.19
CA LEU A 20 -53.29 -13.83 -32.50
C LEU A 20 -53.40 -14.18 -33.97
N LEU A 21 -52.40 -14.90 -34.49
CA LEU A 21 -52.53 -16.04 -35.48
C LEU A 21 -51.13 -16.31 -36.07
N THR A 22 -50.48 -17.37 -35.70
CA THR A 22 -50.39 -18.78 -36.15
C THR A 22 -49.59 -19.04 -37.46
N LEU A 23 -48.53 -19.83 -37.25
CA LEU A 23 -48.11 -21.05 -37.94
C LEU A 23 -47.96 -21.10 -39.49
N THR A 24 -46.78 -21.53 -39.92
CA THR A 24 -46.44 -22.81 -40.61
C THR A 24 -45.02 -22.74 -41.12
N ALA A 25 -44.11 -23.58 -40.84
CA ALA A 25 -43.75 -24.94 -41.04
C ALA A 25 -43.29 -25.30 -42.48
N CYS A 26 -42.15 -26.06 -42.49
CA CYS A 26 -41.54 -26.87 -43.57
C CYS A 26 -40.55 -26.13 -44.50
N GLY A 27 -39.34 -26.48 -44.67
CA GLY A 27 -38.68 -27.80 -44.74
C GLY A 27 -37.47 -27.65 -45.66
N GLY A 28 -36.34 -28.20 -45.32
CA GLY A 28 -35.16 -28.17 -46.20
C GLY A 28 -33.90 -28.73 -45.46
N ASN A 29 -33.73 -30.01 -45.58
CA ASN A 29 -32.63 -30.78 -45.08
C ASN A 29 -31.33 -30.43 -45.84
N SER A 30 -30.28 -30.07 -45.12
CA SER A 30 -28.90 -30.22 -45.60
C SER A 30 -27.95 -30.39 -44.38
N SER A 31 -27.46 -31.58 -44.26
CA SER A 31 -26.42 -32.03 -43.33
C SER A 31 -25.15 -31.22 -43.51
N SER A 32 -24.70 -30.55 -42.46
CA SER A 32 -23.32 -30.17 -42.29
C SER A 32 -22.98 -30.39 -40.84
N ALA A 33 -22.16 -31.37 -40.56
CA ALA A 33 -21.56 -31.62 -39.28
C ALA A 33 -20.78 -30.39 -38.86
N SER A 34 -21.28 -29.69 -37.85
CA SER A 34 -20.52 -28.71 -37.11
C SER A 34 -20.10 -29.36 -35.82
N GLU A 35 -18.80 -29.51 -35.69
CA GLU A 35 -18.13 -29.92 -34.47
C GLU A 35 -18.69 -29.17 -33.29
N ALA A 36 -19.15 -29.89 -32.29
CA ALA A 36 -19.43 -29.38 -30.97
C ALA A 36 -18.10 -28.94 -30.38
N GLY A 37 -17.74 -27.71 -30.65
CA GLY A 37 -16.74 -26.99 -29.88
C GLY A 37 -17.25 -26.90 -28.46
N SER A 38 -16.69 -27.73 -27.59
CA SER A 38 -16.80 -27.61 -26.16
C SER A 38 -16.35 -26.18 -25.79
N GLY A 39 -17.29 -25.26 -25.74
CA GLY A 39 -17.08 -23.93 -25.23
C GLY A 39 -16.80 -24.06 -23.72
N GLY A 40 -15.53 -24.25 -23.38
CA GLY A 40 -15.06 -24.04 -22.04
C GLY A 40 -15.58 -22.67 -21.60
N LYS A 41 -16.21 -22.59 -20.45
CA LYS A 41 -16.49 -21.32 -19.75
C LYS A 41 -15.14 -20.63 -19.61
N GLY A 42 -14.80 -19.79 -20.56
CA GLY A 42 -13.60 -18.97 -20.48
C GLY A 42 -13.64 -18.19 -19.17
N ASP A 43 -12.65 -18.42 -18.38
CA ASP A 43 -12.42 -17.72 -17.11
C ASP A 43 -12.37 -16.23 -17.45
N LYS A 44 -13.52 -15.54 -17.20
CA LYS A 44 -13.64 -14.11 -17.51
C LYS A 44 -12.74 -13.38 -16.56
N GLY A 45 -11.57 -12.95 -17.06
CA GLY A 45 -10.62 -12.14 -16.31
C GLY A 45 -11.29 -10.92 -15.63
N ARG A 46 -10.59 -10.35 -14.67
CA ARG A 46 -11.03 -9.13 -13.96
C ARG A 46 -10.34 -7.93 -14.55
N ALA A 47 -11.07 -6.83 -14.70
CA ALA A 47 -10.50 -5.55 -15.10
C ALA A 47 -10.10 -4.75 -13.85
N ILE A 48 -8.82 -4.41 -13.74
CA ILE A 48 -8.25 -3.65 -12.62
C ILE A 48 -7.73 -2.31 -13.15
N GLU A 49 -8.09 -1.25 -12.48
CA GLU A 49 -7.54 0.09 -12.74
C GLU A 49 -6.18 0.21 -12.06
N ALA A 50 -5.15 0.56 -12.85
CA ALA A 50 -3.77 0.76 -12.43
C ALA A 50 -3.21 2.06 -13.03
N THR A 51 -2.00 2.47 -12.66
CA THR A 51 -1.38 3.70 -13.18
C THR A 51 -1.14 3.62 -14.70
N ASN A 52 -0.87 2.43 -15.23
CA ASN A 52 -0.71 2.20 -16.66
C ASN A 52 -2.04 1.96 -17.42
N GLY A 53 -3.18 2.21 -16.77
CA GLY A 53 -4.51 2.08 -17.36
C GLY A 53 -5.28 0.87 -16.85
N LYS A 54 -6.37 0.55 -17.55
CA LYS A 54 -7.23 -0.58 -17.22
C LYS A 54 -6.65 -1.87 -17.78
N VAL A 55 -6.30 -2.81 -16.91
CA VAL A 55 -5.68 -4.08 -17.28
C VAL A 55 -6.62 -5.24 -16.97
N THR A 56 -6.84 -6.14 -17.94
CA THR A 56 -7.56 -7.40 -17.71
C THR A 56 -6.59 -8.44 -17.20
N VAL A 57 -6.80 -8.92 -15.99
CA VAL A 57 -6.00 -9.97 -15.34
C VAL A 57 -6.76 -11.28 -15.30
N PRO A 58 -6.11 -12.45 -15.22
CA PRO A 58 -6.79 -13.74 -15.03
C PRO A 58 -7.70 -13.73 -13.80
N ALA A 59 -8.81 -14.43 -13.82
CA ALA A 59 -9.71 -14.52 -12.66
C ALA A 59 -9.04 -15.20 -11.44
N ALA A 60 -8.09 -16.08 -11.66
CA ALA A 60 -7.31 -16.75 -10.61
C ALA A 60 -5.84 -16.89 -11.06
N PRO A 61 -5.04 -15.83 -10.97
CA PRO A 61 -3.63 -15.89 -11.38
C PRO A 61 -2.87 -16.92 -10.53
N LYS A 62 -2.00 -17.70 -11.19
CA LYS A 62 -1.24 -18.80 -10.58
C LYS A 62 0.26 -18.50 -10.49
N ARG A 63 0.76 -17.67 -11.38
CA ARG A 63 2.18 -17.39 -11.53
C ARG A 63 2.43 -15.89 -11.49
N VAL A 64 2.32 -15.33 -10.29
CA VAL A 64 2.47 -13.90 -10.07
C VAL A 64 3.96 -13.56 -9.93
N VAL A 65 4.42 -12.57 -10.67
CA VAL A 65 5.72 -11.92 -10.45
C VAL A 65 5.46 -10.61 -9.74
N SER A 66 6.26 -10.30 -8.71
CA SER A 66 6.21 -9.06 -7.95
C SER A 66 7.47 -8.22 -8.13
N ILE A 67 7.30 -6.91 -8.23
CA ILE A 67 8.41 -5.96 -8.35
C ILE A 67 8.24 -4.89 -7.28
N SER A 68 9.31 -4.65 -6.51
CA SER A 68 9.38 -3.67 -5.44
C SER A 68 8.33 -3.92 -4.33
N TYR A 69 7.60 -2.91 -3.85
CA TYR A 69 6.67 -3.01 -2.72
C TYR A 69 5.55 -4.05 -2.89
N ALA A 70 5.19 -4.40 -4.13
CA ALA A 70 4.19 -5.43 -4.43
C ALA A 70 4.48 -6.78 -3.76
N THR A 71 5.74 -7.09 -3.45
CA THR A 71 6.14 -8.34 -2.78
C THR A 71 5.55 -8.43 -1.38
N GLY A 72 5.71 -7.40 -0.57
CA GLY A 72 5.15 -7.35 0.78
C GLY A 72 3.63 -7.44 0.77
N ALA A 73 3.00 -6.70 -0.14
CA ALA A 73 1.54 -6.70 -0.32
C ALA A 73 0.99 -8.10 -0.66
N LEU A 74 1.61 -8.80 -1.61
CA LEU A 74 1.20 -10.16 -1.98
C LEU A 74 1.41 -11.17 -0.84
N LEU A 75 2.53 -11.06 -0.12
CA LEU A 75 2.81 -11.94 1.03
C LEU A 75 1.82 -11.72 2.19
N ASP A 76 1.39 -10.49 2.43
CA ASP A 76 0.32 -10.18 3.40
C ASP A 76 -1.01 -10.85 3.00
N LEU A 77 -1.29 -10.93 1.70
CA LEU A 77 -2.48 -11.59 1.14
C LEU A 77 -2.36 -13.12 1.06
N GLY A 78 -1.23 -13.69 1.51
CA GLY A 78 -0.97 -15.12 1.44
C GLY A 78 -0.63 -15.63 0.05
N VAL A 79 -0.28 -14.75 -0.89
CA VAL A 79 0.16 -15.09 -2.25
C VAL A 79 1.68 -15.09 -2.30
N GLU A 80 2.28 -16.21 -2.71
CA GLU A 80 3.71 -16.33 -2.90
C GLU A 80 4.04 -16.07 -4.39
N PRO A 81 4.78 -14.99 -4.71
CA PRO A 81 5.22 -14.76 -6.08
C PRO A 81 6.18 -15.85 -6.55
N VAL A 82 6.16 -16.15 -7.86
CA VAL A 82 7.15 -17.06 -8.47
C VAL A 82 8.49 -16.38 -8.72
N GLY A 83 8.51 -15.04 -8.69
CA GLY A 83 9.71 -14.23 -8.82
C GLY A 83 9.52 -12.85 -8.19
N THR A 84 10.59 -12.30 -7.65
CA THR A 84 10.57 -10.96 -7.02
C THR A 84 11.90 -10.23 -7.18
N SER A 85 11.85 -8.91 -7.28
CA SER A 85 13.03 -8.03 -7.22
C SER A 85 13.35 -7.56 -5.79
N ALA A 86 12.60 -8.02 -4.78
CA ALA A 86 12.50 -7.35 -3.49
C ALA A 86 13.16 -8.09 -2.32
N ILE A 87 14.21 -8.90 -2.57
CA ILE A 87 14.82 -9.70 -1.49
C ILE A 87 16.34 -9.52 -1.49
N ASP A 88 16.82 -8.30 -1.39
CA ASP A 88 18.23 -8.07 -1.10
C ASP A 88 18.38 -7.12 0.10
N GLU A 89 19.60 -7.06 0.64
CA GLU A 89 19.94 -6.26 1.82
C GLU A 89 19.70 -4.75 1.63
N ASN A 90 19.65 -4.31 0.38
CA ASN A 90 19.47 -2.90 0.01
C ASN A 90 18.02 -2.59 -0.39
N ASN A 91 17.10 -3.52 -0.15
CA ASN A 91 15.72 -3.36 -0.60
C ASN A 91 14.90 -2.52 0.38
N PRO A 92 14.15 -1.53 -0.10
CA PRO A 92 13.24 -0.75 0.74
C PRO A 92 12.05 -1.56 1.28
N VAL A 93 11.76 -2.74 0.72
CA VAL A 93 10.63 -3.56 1.17
C VAL A 93 11.01 -4.35 2.42
N GLU A 94 10.54 -3.88 3.55
CA GLU A 94 10.73 -4.56 4.82
C GLU A 94 9.71 -5.68 4.99
N LEU A 95 10.19 -6.91 5.12
CA LEU A 95 9.36 -8.10 5.32
C LEU A 95 9.14 -8.38 6.81
N LEU A 96 7.93 -8.80 7.16
CA LEU A 96 7.64 -9.29 8.50
C LEU A 96 8.45 -10.58 8.78
N PRO A 97 8.83 -10.87 10.04
CA PRO A 97 9.58 -12.08 10.37
C PRO A 97 8.92 -13.36 9.83
N SER A 98 7.60 -13.44 9.86
CA SER A 98 6.83 -14.57 9.32
C SER A 98 6.92 -14.71 7.79
N GLN A 99 7.36 -13.68 7.09
CA GLN A 99 7.47 -13.62 5.62
C GLN A 99 8.90 -13.89 5.15
N THR A 100 9.91 -13.55 5.97
CA THR A 100 11.33 -13.56 5.56
C THR A 100 11.78 -14.93 5.04
N GLU A 101 11.47 -16.01 5.74
CA GLU A 101 11.88 -17.38 5.32
C GLU A 101 11.14 -17.85 4.06
N ARG A 102 9.91 -17.40 3.88
CA ARG A 102 9.14 -17.69 2.65
C ARG A 102 9.71 -16.93 1.47
N ALA A 103 10.01 -15.65 1.68
CA ALA A 103 10.54 -14.77 0.66
C ALA A 103 11.90 -15.23 0.13
N LYS A 104 12.79 -15.76 0.96
CA LYS A 104 14.09 -16.32 0.56
C LYS A 104 13.99 -17.44 -0.47
N LYS A 105 12.84 -18.13 -0.57
CA LYS A 105 12.59 -19.21 -1.51
C LYS A 105 12.08 -18.73 -2.87
N ILE A 106 11.68 -17.47 -2.97
CA ILE A 106 11.17 -16.88 -4.21
C ILE A 106 12.35 -16.58 -5.13
N THR A 107 12.20 -16.88 -6.43
CA THR A 107 13.26 -16.62 -7.41
C THR A 107 13.54 -15.11 -7.49
N SER A 108 14.79 -14.70 -7.26
CA SER A 108 15.19 -13.32 -7.49
C SER A 108 15.20 -13.00 -8.99
N ILE A 109 14.58 -11.90 -9.39
CA ILE A 109 14.54 -11.41 -10.78
C ILE A 109 15.32 -10.10 -10.96
N GLY A 110 16.21 -9.78 -10.04
CA GLY A 110 17.01 -8.56 -10.02
C GLY A 110 16.95 -7.88 -8.66
N SER A 111 17.54 -6.72 -8.55
CA SER A 111 17.50 -5.88 -7.36
C SER A 111 16.46 -4.77 -7.54
N GLY A 112 15.82 -4.35 -6.46
CA GLY A 112 14.93 -3.19 -6.34
C GLY A 112 14.39 -2.62 -7.66
N ILE A 113 15.06 -1.62 -8.20
CA ILE A 113 14.68 -0.92 -9.44
C ILE A 113 15.25 -1.57 -10.70
N GLU A 114 16.23 -2.49 -10.61
CA GLU A 114 16.87 -3.14 -11.74
C GLU A 114 16.28 -4.55 -11.96
N THR A 115 15.17 -4.62 -12.66
CA THR A 115 14.50 -5.90 -12.99
C THR A 115 15.10 -6.55 -14.23
N ASN A 116 15.49 -7.82 -14.13
CA ASN A 116 15.94 -8.62 -15.25
C ASN A 116 14.74 -9.16 -16.04
N ILE A 117 14.43 -8.51 -17.16
CA ILE A 117 13.26 -8.80 -18.02
C ILE A 117 13.29 -10.23 -18.59
N GLU A 118 14.47 -10.75 -18.98
CA GLU A 118 14.60 -12.11 -19.52
C GLU A 118 14.27 -13.15 -18.43
N LYS A 119 14.72 -12.89 -17.20
CA LYS A 119 14.43 -13.75 -16.06
C LYS A 119 12.93 -13.76 -15.72
N VAL A 120 12.27 -12.59 -15.80
CA VAL A 120 10.82 -12.48 -15.69
C VAL A 120 10.13 -13.35 -16.74
N ALA A 121 10.52 -13.22 -18.03
CA ALA A 121 9.93 -13.98 -19.11
C ALA A 121 10.13 -15.50 -18.93
N SER A 122 11.30 -15.93 -18.44
CA SER A 122 11.61 -17.35 -18.19
C SER A 122 10.70 -18.00 -17.15
N LEU A 123 10.17 -17.20 -16.21
CA LEU A 123 9.22 -17.64 -15.18
C LEU A 123 7.81 -17.86 -15.73
N LYS A 124 7.51 -17.45 -16.96
CA LYS A 124 6.20 -17.58 -17.62
C LYS A 124 5.06 -17.10 -16.69
N PRO A 125 5.10 -15.85 -16.24
CA PRO A 125 4.05 -15.32 -15.37
C PRO A 125 2.71 -15.20 -16.09
N ASP A 126 1.62 -15.30 -15.35
CA ASP A 126 0.27 -14.98 -15.82
C ASP A 126 -0.22 -13.63 -15.30
N LEU A 127 0.53 -13.05 -14.35
CA LEU A 127 0.32 -11.69 -13.83
C LEU A 127 1.66 -11.13 -13.35
N ILE A 128 1.91 -9.85 -13.65
CA ILE A 128 3.02 -9.09 -13.11
C ILE A 128 2.45 -7.90 -12.32
N VAL A 129 2.93 -7.71 -11.09
CA VAL A 129 2.53 -6.59 -10.23
C VAL A 129 3.77 -5.76 -9.90
N VAL A 130 3.73 -4.50 -10.26
CA VAL A 130 4.77 -3.50 -9.98
C VAL A 130 4.17 -2.45 -9.06
N GLU A 131 4.79 -2.21 -7.91
CA GLU A 131 4.41 -1.15 -6.99
C GLU A 131 5.66 -0.36 -6.62
N GLY A 132 5.80 0.84 -7.15
CA GLY A 132 7.04 1.59 -6.99
C GLY A 132 6.92 3.07 -7.30
N ALA A 133 7.89 3.84 -6.79
CA ALA A 133 7.91 5.29 -6.94
C ALA A 133 7.90 5.72 -8.42
N THR A 134 7.10 6.75 -8.73
CA THR A 134 6.97 7.27 -10.12
C THR A 134 8.25 7.93 -10.64
N ALA A 135 9.23 8.17 -9.78
CA ALA A 135 10.53 8.73 -10.16
C ALA A 135 11.43 7.75 -10.92
N PHE A 136 11.13 6.44 -10.89
CA PHE A 136 11.95 5.40 -11.52
C PHE A 136 11.28 4.81 -12.76
N ASP A 137 12.09 4.36 -13.71
CA ASP A 137 11.63 3.57 -14.86
C ASP A 137 11.55 2.08 -14.48
N TRP A 138 10.35 1.58 -14.34
CA TRP A 138 10.06 0.18 -14.01
C TRP A 138 9.98 -0.74 -15.23
N ASN A 139 10.35 -0.26 -16.42
CA ASN A 139 10.25 -1.01 -17.69
C ASN A 139 8.85 -1.58 -17.97
N VAL A 140 7.78 -0.90 -17.54
CA VAL A 140 6.40 -1.40 -17.59
C VAL A 140 6.02 -1.88 -18.99
N LYS A 141 6.39 -1.13 -20.04
CA LYS A 141 6.10 -1.53 -21.44
C LYS A 141 6.75 -2.85 -21.87
N LYS A 142 7.94 -3.15 -21.36
CA LYS A 142 8.60 -4.44 -21.64
C LYS A 142 7.91 -5.57 -20.89
N LEU A 143 7.48 -5.32 -19.66
CA LEU A 143 6.74 -6.28 -18.84
C LEU A 143 5.37 -6.60 -19.42
N GLU A 144 4.64 -5.60 -19.95
CA GLU A 144 3.37 -5.77 -20.67
C GLU A 144 3.50 -6.71 -21.90
N GLY A 145 4.68 -6.78 -22.50
CA GLY A 145 4.98 -7.72 -23.58
C GLY A 145 5.13 -9.18 -23.13
N ILE A 146 5.21 -9.45 -21.81
CA ILE A 146 5.37 -10.79 -21.24
C ILE A 146 4.03 -11.31 -20.70
N ALA A 147 3.34 -10.52 -19.89
CA ALA A 147 2.07 -10.88 -19.25
C ALA A 147 1.26 -9.62 -18.87
N PRO A 148 -0.05 -9.77 -18.56
CA PRO A 148 -0.81 -8.69 -17.96
C PRO A 148 -0.04 -8.08 -16.80
N THR A 149 0.22 -6.77 -16.87
CA THR A 149 1.06 -6.04 -15.91
C THR A 149 0.26 -4.93 -15.25
N LEU A 150 0.14 -4.97 -13.94
CA LEU A 150 -0.40 -3.91 -13.11
C LEU A 150 0.76 -3.06 -12.58
N TYR A 151 0.77 -1.79 -12.92
CA TYR A 151 1.71 -0.83 -12.36
C TYR A 151 0.98 0.16 -11.47
N PHE A 152 1.38 0.22 -10.20
CA PHE A 152 0.92 1.19 -9.21
C PHE A 152 2.06 2.15 -8.91
N GLY A 153 1.96 3.36 -9.47
CA GLY A 153 2.93 4.43 -9.28
C GLY A 153 2.70 5.13 -7.94
N ILE A 154 3.72 5.13 -7.09
CA ILE A 154 3.67 5.69 -5.74
C ILE A 154 4.25 7.09 -5.73
N LYS A 155 3.48 8.05 -5.26
CA LYS A 155 3.89 9.45 -5.00
C LYS A 155 3.78 9.80 -3.52
N THR A 156 2.83 9.19 -2.84
CA THR A 156 2.54 9.45 -1.42
C THR A 156 2.34 8.14 -0.67
N PRO A 157 2.50 8.11 0.65
CA PRO A 157 2.26 6.92 1.46
C PRO A 157 0.88 6.27 1.30
N VAL A 158 -0.13 7.09 1.02
CA VAL A 158 -1.51 6.61 0.84
C VAL A 158 -1.67 5.80 -0.45
N ASP A 159 -0.85 6.07 -1.46
CA ASP A 159 -0.89 5.33 -2.73
C ASP A 159 -0.58 3.85 -2.52
N LEU A 160 0.35 3.52 -1.60
CA LEU A 160 0.67 2.14 -1.22
C LEU A 160 -0.56 1.38 -0.69
N LEU A 161 -1.33 1.99 0.20
CA LEU A 161 -2.53 1.35 0.76
C LEU A 161 -3.65 1.20 -0.28
N ASN A 162 -3.79 2.17 -1.18
CA ASN A 162 -4.75 2.10 -2.28
C ASN A 162 -4.36 1.00 -3.29
N ALA A 163 -3.07 0.86 -3.56
CA ALA A 163 -2.54 -0.20 -4.42
C ALA A 163 -2.83 -1.60 -3.84
N GLN A 164 -2.66 -1.80 -2.53
CA GLN A 164 -2.96 -3.08 -1.87
C GLN A 164 -4.39 -3.57 -2.10
N GLU A 165 -5.38 -2.66 -2.06
CA GLU A 165 -6.77 -3.03 -2.33
C GLU A 165 -6.93 -3.53 -3.77
N LYS A 166 -6.27 -2.87 -4.73
CA LYS A 166 -6.28 -3.27 -6.15
C LYS A 166 -5.52 -4.58 -6.39
N ILE A 167 -4.40 -4.77 -5.69
CA ILE A 167 -3.65 -6.03 -5.73
C ILE A 167 -4.51 -7.17 -5.17
N ALA A 168 -5.19 -6.96 -4.05
CA ALA A 168 -6.10 -7.95 -3.48
C ALA A 168 -7.23 -8.33 -4.46
N GLN A 169 -7.83 -7.34 -5.11
CA GLN A 169 -8.81 -7.55 -6.19
C GLN A 169 -8.21 -8.37 -7.35
N ALA A 170 -6.98 -8.07 -7.75
CA ALA A 170 -6.31 -8.75 -8.86
C ALA A 170 -6.06 -10.24 -8.58
N VAL A 171 -5.74 -10.59 -7.34
CA VAL A 171 -5.41 -11.97 -6.94
C VAL A 171 -6.53 -12.70 -6.21
N GLY A 172 -7.74 -12.10 -6.08
CA GLY A 172 -8.92 -12.70 -5.43
C GLY A 172 -8.74 -12.92 -3.93
N LYS A 173 -8.22 -11.90 -3.24
CA LYS A 173 -7.93 -11.91 -1.80
C LYS A 173 -8.54 -10.71 -1.07
N GLU A 174 -9.69 -10.22 -1.55
CA GLU A 174 -10.38 -9.07 -0.99
C GLU A 174 -10.82 -9.28 0.46
N ASP A 175 -11.16 -10.50 0.81
CA ASP A 175 -11.52 -10.91 2.18
C ASP A 175 -10.33 -10.80 3.13
N VAL A 176 -9.14 -11.26 2.72
CA VAL A 176 -7.90 -11.17 3.49
C VAL A 176 -7.51 -9.70 3.68
N PHE A 177 -7.57 -8.91 2.62
CA PHE A 177 -7.31 -7.47 2.70
C PHE A 177 -8.28 -6.76 3.65
N THR A 178 -9.57 -7.06 3.54
CA THR A 178 -10.61 -6.48 4.40
C THR A 178 -10.36 -6.82 5.87
N LYS A 179 -9.94 -8.06 6.15
CA LYS A 179 -9.55 -8.47 7.50
C LYS A 179 -8.36 -7.68 8.03
N LEU A 180 -7.27 -7.58 7.25
CA LEU A 180 -6.08 -6.82 7.64
C LEU A 180 -6.42 -5.35 7.95
N LYS A 181 -7.21 -4.72 7.09
CA LYS A 181 -7.68 -3.33 7.26
C LYS A 181 -8.53 -3.18 8.52
N THR A 182 -9.36 -4.16 8.82
CA THR A 182 -10.23 -4.18 10.01
C THR A 182 -9.40 -4.37 11.27
N ASP A 183 -8.48 -5.32 11.28
CA ASP A 183 -7.58 -5.61 12.40
C ASP A 183 -6.74 -4.37 12.75
N TYR A 184 -6.19 -3.71 11.73
CA TYR A 184 -5.46 -2.45 11.91
C TYR A 184 -6.31 -1.37 12.58
N ARG A 185 -7.51 -1.12 12.05
CA ARG A 185 -8.42 -0.08 12.58
C ARG A 185 -8.84 -0.35 14.02
N GLN A 186 -9.21 -1.59 14.33
CA GLN A 186 -9.61 -1.99 15.67
C GLN A 186 -8.45 -1.81 16.66
N LYS A 187 -7.23 -2.17 16.26
CA LYS A 187 -6.04 -2.00 17.08
C LYS A 187 -5.71 -0.52 17.31
N ALA A 188 -5.74 0.30 16.26
CA ALA A 188 -5.51 1.73 16.36
C ALA A 188 -6.52 2.40 17.31
N GLU A 189 -7.81 2.06 17.17
CA GLU A 189 -8.86 2.58 18.04
C GLU A 189 -8.70 2.12 19.49
N LYS A 190 -8.33 0.86 19.72
CA LYS A 190 -8.03 0.35 21.07
C LYS A 190 -6.88 1.16 21.72
N ILE A 191 -5.79 1.41 21.00
CA ILE A 191 -4.65 2.19 21.50
C ILE A 191 -5.10 3.62 21.81
N LYS A 192 -5.83 4.25 20.88
CA LYS A 192 -6.38 5.59 21.05
C LYS A 192 -7.26 5.71 22.31
N ASN A 193 -8.14 4.74 22.53
CA ASN A 193 -9.06 4.74 23.68
C ASN A 193 -8.32 4.44 24.99
N THR A 194 -7.28 3.61 24.96
CA THR A 194 -6.53 3.23 26.17
C THR A 194 -5.51 4.29 26.59
N TYR A 195 -4.86 4.93 25.61
CA TYR A 195 -3.73 5.83 25.87
C TYR A 195 -3.94 7.25 25.37
N GLY A 196 -5.19 7.65 25.08
CA GLY A 196 -5.50 8.95 24.45
C GLY A 196 -4.93 10.16 25.20
N ASP A 197 -4.93 10.15 26.53
CA ASP A 197 -4.36 11.24 27.34
C ASP A 197 -2.82 11.29 27.21
N LYS A 198 -2.15 10.13 27.25
CA LYS A 198 -0.71 10.04 27.02
C LYS A 198 -0.34 10.50 25.62
N LEU A 199 -1.07 10.03 24.58
CA LEU A 199 -0.85 10.41 23.20
C LEU A 199 -0.92 11.93 22.96
N LYS A 200 -1.80 12.62 23.67
CA LYS A 200 -1.99 14.06 23.59
C LYS A 200 -1.05 14.88 24.51
N SER A 201 -0.49 14.24 25.54
CA SER A 201 0.37 14.91 26.52
C SER A 201 1.82 15.04 26.06
N VAL A 202 2.25 14.28 25.04
CA VAL A 202 3.60 14.31 24.48
C VAL A 202 3.57 14.65 22.99
N ASN A 203 4.57 15.42 22.55
CA ASN A 203 4.76 15.77 21.16
C ASN A 203 5.65 14.71 20.49
N TRP A 204 5.15 14.08 19.44
CA TRP A 204 5.84 13.04 18.68
C TRP A 204 6.52 13.64 17.45
N ALA A 205 7.71 13.14 17.15
CA ALA A 205 8.41 13.36 15.89
C ALA A 205 8.96 12.04 15.36
N ILE A 206 9.19 11.97 14.07
CA ILE A 206 9.91 10.90 13.40
C ILE A 206 11.06 11.56 12.65
N ALA A 207 12.29 11.11 12.86
CA ALA A 207 13.46 11.69 12.22
C ALA A 207 14.37 10.62 11.61
N SER A 208 14.83 10.86 10.39
CA SER A 208 15.76 10.01 9.66
C SER A 208 16.87 10.83 9.02
N SER A 209 17.92 10.17 8.53
CA SER A 209 18.97 10.80 7.74
C SER A 209 19.52 9.82 6.71
N TYR A 210 19.79 10.34 5.51
CA TYR A 210 20.51 9.63 4.45
C TYR A 210 21.93 10.20 4.27
N GLY A 211 22.39 11.03 5.18
CA GLY A 211 23.71 11.69 5.11
C GLY A 211 23.66 13.08 4.45
N ASN A 212 24.76 13.45 3.79
CA ASN A 212 24.90 14.72 3.04
C ASN A 212 24.67 16.01 3.85
N GLY A 213 24.80 15.96 5.18
CA GLY A 213 24.56 17.12 6.05
C GLY A 213 23.09 17.46 6.25
N GLU A 214 22.18 16.56 5.89
CA GLU A 214 20.73 16.74 5.98
C GLU A 214 20.08 15.67 6.86
N PHE A 215 18.88 15.99 7.36
CA PHE A 215 17.98 15.04 8.01
C PHE A 215 16.55 15.32 7.57
N ILE A 216 15.72 14.31 7.71
CA ILE A 216 14.32 14.32 7.32
C ILE A 216 13.47 14.25 8.58
N VAL A 217 12.43 15.05 8.63
CA VAL A 217 11.34 14.93 9.59
C VAL A 217 10.10 14.43 8.84
N ASP A 218 9.67 13.24 9.17
CA ASP A 218 8.43 12.66 8.67
C ASP A 218 7.23 13.36 9.31
N THR A 219 6.27 13.79 8.50
CA THR A 219 5.08 14.50 8.98
C THR A 219 3.96 13.52 9.33
N ARG A 220 2.85 14.07 9.81
CA ARG A 220 1.62 13.32 10.10
C ARG A 220 1.02 12.57 8.90
N THR A 221 1.40 12.91 7.68
CA THR A 221 0.96 12.24 6.44
C THR A 221 1.98 11.25 5.90
N SER A 222 3.13 11.09 6.55
CA SER A 222 4.13 10.07 6.25
C SER A 222 3.64 8.67 6.63
N TRP A 223 4.46 7.69 6.38
CA TRP A 223 4.16 6.27 6.66
C TRP A 223 3.87 5.99 8.14
N VAL A 224 4.85 6.17 9.03
CA VAL A 224 4.65 6.03 10.49
C VAL A 224 3.83 7.21 11.03
N GLY A 225 4.00 8.41 10.46
CA GLY A 225 3.21 9.59 10.84
C GLY A 225 1.71 9.33 10.73
N ARG A 226 1.26 8.69 9.65
CA ARG A 226 -0.14 8.27 9.48
C ARG A 226 -0.59 7.32 10.59
N VAL A 227 0.24 6.35 10.96
CA VAL A 227 -0.10 5.40 12.05
C VAL A 227 -0.23 6.14 13.39
N LEU A 228 0.67 7.08 13.68
CA LEU A 228 0.58 7.96 14.85
C LEU A 228 -0.67 8.86 14.81
N ALA A 229 -1.00 9.41 13.64
CA ALA A 229 -2.20 10.22 13.46
C ALA A 229 -3.49 9.41 13.70
N ASP A 230 -3.55 8.18 13.22
CA ASP A 230 -4.70 7.28 13.38
C ASP A 230 -4.97 6.94 14.86
N VAL A 231 -3.93 6.83 15.68
CA VAL A 231 -4.09 6.65 17.14
C VAL A 231 -4.32 7.96 17.89
N GLY A 232 -4.28 9.10 17.20
CA GLY A 232 -4.55 10.42 17.78
C GLY A 232 -3.37 11.04 18.52
N ALA A 233 -2.14 10.72 18.12
CA ALA A 233 -0.93 11.33 18.67
C ALA A 233 -0.86 12.83 18.34
N LYS A 234 -0.28 13.62 19.27
CA LYS A 234 0.03 15.02 19.06
C LYS A 234 1.44 15.14 18.48
N PHE A 235 1.59 15.87 17.39
CA PHE A 235 2.89 16.00 16.73
C PHE A 235 3.68 17.21 17.24
N ALA A 236 5.01 17.10 17.24
CA ALA A 236 5.91 18.24 17.32
C ALA A 236 5.70 19.15 16.10
N LYS A 237 5.98 20.45 16.25
CA LYS A 237 5.66 21.45 15.20
C LYS A 237 6.24 21.12 13.84
N ALA A 238 7.48 20.64 13.79
CA ALA A 238 8.15 20.27 12.54
C ALA A 238 7.50 19.06 11.85
N ALA A 239 6.79 18.20 12.60
CA ALA A 239 6.13 16.98 12.12
C ALA A 239 4.61 17.13 11.91
N ASP A 240 4.02 18.30 12.29
CA ASP A 240 2.56 18.53 12.22
C ASP A 240 2.11 19.10 10.85
N ASP A 241 3.02 19.26 9.89
CA ASP A 241 2.65 19.65 8.53
C ASP A 241 1.85 18.50 7.88
N GLY A 242 0.70 18.84 7.33
CA GLY A 242 -0.18 17.89 6.64
C GLY A 242 -0.10 17.99 5.11
N LYS A 243 0.79 18.81 4.56
CA LYS A 243 0.92 19.05 3.13
C LYS A 243 1.90 18.08 2.47
N GLU A 244 3.11 18.02 3.03
CA GLU A 244 4.16 17.13 2.57
C GLU A 244 4.23 15.93 3.52
N HIS A 245 4.62 14.76 3.03
CA HIS A 245 4.80 13.58 3.87
C HIS A 245 6.15 13.59 4.60
N GLU A 246 7.12 14.39 4.12
CA GLU A 246 8.42 14.57 4.73
C GLU A 246 8.96 15.97 4.46
N VAL A 247 9.78 16.48 5.38
CA VAL A 247 10.47 17.77 5.23
C VAL A 247 11.95 17.58 5.50
N THR A 248 12.78 17.99 4.54
CA THR A 248 14.24 17.93 4.67
C THR A 248 14.78 19.19 5.31
N TYR A 249 15.67 19.02 6.29
CA TYR A 249 16.38 20.08 6.99
C TYR A 249 17.89 19.87 6.94
N SER A 250 18.66 20.97 6.89
CA SER A 250 20.09 20.92 7.20
C SER A 250 20.28 20.45 8.66
N GLN A 251 21.29 19.63 8.90
CA GLN A 251 21.65 19.17 10.25
C GLN A 251 22.01 20.30 11.23
N GLU A 252 22.22 21.51 10.74
CA GLU A 252 22.38 22.71 11.58
C GLU A 252 21.07 23.15 12.21
N LYS A 253 19.92 22.73 11.65
CA LYS A 253 18.57 23.10 12.11
C LYS A 253 17.93 22.03 13.02
N ILE A 254 18.73 21.26 13.75
CA ILE A 254 18.23 20.21 14.67
C ILE A 254 17.24 20.79 15.71
N GLU A 255 17.37 22.06 16.04
CA GLU A 255 16.47 22.75 16.98
C GLU A 255 14.99 22.76 16.56
N VAL A 256 14.65 22.49 15.30
CA VAL A 256 13.24 22.31 14.86
C VAL A 256 12.54 21.17 15.59
N LEU A 257 13.33 20.23 16.17
CA LEU A 257 12.84 19.11 16.98
C LEU A 257 12.81 19.43 18.49
N SER A 258 13.08 20.67 18.90
CA SER A 258 13.23 21.06 20.33
C SER A 258 11.95 20.85 21.15
N ASP A 259 10.78 20.89 20.54
CA ASP A 259 9.49 20.66 21.21
C ASP A 259 9.03 19.19 21.15
N ALA A 260 9.82 18.28 20.55
CA ALA A 260 9.53 16.86 20.56
C ALA A 260 9.85 16.24 21.93
N ASP A 261 8.87 15.54 22.51
CA ASP A 261 9.02 14.75 23.72
C ASP A 261 9.46 13.31 23.44
N VAL A 262 9.06 12.79 22.30
CA VAL A 262 9.43 11.47 21.78
C VAL A 262 9.86 11.61 20.33
N ILE A 263 11.02 11.05 19.99
CA ILE A 263 11.50 10.98 18.60
C ILE A 263 11.62 9.51 18.21
N LEU A 264 10.90 9.09 17.18
CA LEU A 264 11.09 7.79 16.55
C LEU A 264 12.17 7.90 15.49
N VAL A 265 13.05 6.90 15.41
CA VAL A 265 14.10 6.82 14.39
C VAL A 265 14.02 5.46 13.68
N PRO A 266 14.16 5.39 12.34
CA PRO A 266 14.13 4.13 11.62
C PRO A 266 15.26 3.18 12.05
N ARG A 267 14.92 1.89 12.15
CA ARG A 267 15.90 0.80 12.21
C ARG A 267 15.50 -0.30 11.22
N ALA A 268 16.48 -0.95 10.63
CA ALA A 268 16.26 -2.03 9.68
C ALA A 268 15.59 -3.25 10.37
N ALA A 269 14.53 -3.77 9.77
CA ALA A 269 13.82 -4.94 10.31
C ALA A 269 14.68 -6.21 10.31
N ALA A 270 15.54 -6.36 9.30
CA ALA A 270 16.41 -7.54 9.14
C ALA A 270 17.53 -7.62 10.19
N THR A 271 18.13 -6.50 10.56
CA THR A 271 19.31 -6.45 11.46
C THR A 271 18.98 -5.90 12.84
N GLY A 272 17.88 -5.16 12.98
CA GLY A 272 17.56 -4.40 14.19
C GLY A 272 18.40 -3.14 14.38
N GLU A 273 19.26 -2.79 13.40
CA GLU A 273 20.21 -1.70 13.50
C GLU A 273 19.63 -0.38 12.98
N VAL A 274 19.95 0.69 13.67
CA VAL A 274 19.76 2.06 13.18
C VAL A 274 20.89 2.35 12.19
N SER A 275 20.61 3.03 11.08
CA SER A 275 21.60 3.32 10.05
C SER A 275 22.76 4.15 10.60
N LYS A 276 23.90 4.09 9.90
CA LYS A 276 25.08 4.87 10.25
C LYS A 276 24.79 6.37 10.23
N GLU A 277 24.05 6.83 9.23
CA GLU A 277 23.73 8.26 9.03
C GLU A 277 22.83 8.78 10.15
N VAL A 278 21.89 7.97 10.64
CA VAL A 278 21.06 8.33 11.80
C VAL A 278 21.88 8.29 13.09
N LYS A 279 22.80 7.34 13.27
CA LYS A 279 23.73 7.32 14.42
C LYS A 279 24.62 8.57 14.42
N GLU A 280 25.18 8.96 13.27
CA GLU A 280 25.97 10.19 13.12
C GLU A 280 25.17 11.45 13.45
N LEU A 281 23.88 11.51 13.05
CA LEU A 281 22.98 12.58 13.44
C LEU A 281 22.80 12.64 14.96
N GLN A 282 22.58 11.48 15.61
CA GLN A 282 22.38 11.36 17.05
C GLN A 282 23.65 11.70 17.85
N ASP A 283 24.83 11.56 17.28
CA ASP A 283 26.09 11.88 17.92
C ASP A 283 26.41 13.38 17.98
N LYS A 284 25.69 14.21 17.21
CA LYS A 284 25.89 15.65 17.21
C LYS A 284 25.59 16.28 18.58
N PRO A 285 26.40 17.27 19.04
CA PRO A 285 26.15 17.98 20.28
C PRO A 285 24.75 18.61 20.34
N SER A 286 24.27 19.20 19.23
CA SER A 286 22.94 19.79 19.11
C SER A 286 21.81 18.77 19.29
N TRP A 287 21.96 17.54 18.79
CA TRP A 287 20.99 16.46 18.99
C TRP A 287 20.90 16.05 20.47
N LYS A 288 22.05 15.95 21.15
CA LYS A 288 22.13 15.60 22.58
C LYS A 288 21.49 16.66 23.49
N LEU A 289 21.28 17.88 22.99
CA LEU A 289 20.57 18.94 23.69
C LEU A 289 19.05 18.86 23.58
N LEU A 290 18.52 18.09 22.64
CA LEU A 290 17.07 17.90 22.50
C LEU A 290 16.47 17.28 23.78
N LYS A 291 15.24 17.67 24.11
CA LYS A 291 14.49 17.13 25.25
C LYS A 291 14.36 15.62 25.16
N ALA A 292 13.92 15.09 24.01
CA ALA A 292 13.77 13.66 23.78
C ALA A 292 15.09 12.89 24.01
N SER A 293 16.25 13.46 23.64
CA SER A 293 17.57 12.84 23.87
C SER A 293 17.92 12.79 25.36
N LYS A 294 17.73 13.89 26.08
CA LYS A 294 17.99 13.97 27.53
C LYS A 294 17.09 13.02 28.35
N ASP A 295 15.87 12.85 27.91
CA ASP A 295 14.87 12.01 28.58
C ASP A 295 14.96 10.53 28.14
N ASN A 296 15.96 10.14 27.30
CA ASN A 296 16.10 8.80 26.72
C ASN A 296 14.86 8.35 25.92
N ARG A 297 14.21 9.28 25.21
CA ARG A 297 13.00 9.05 24.42
C ARG A 297 13.24 9.20 22.93
N VAL A 298 14.47 8.95 22.47
CA VAL A 298 14.81 8.70 21.07
C VAL A 298 14.75 7.19 20.87
N LEU A 299 13.70 6.71 20.21
CA LEU A 299 13.36 5.29 20.20
C LEU A 299 13.36 4.73 18.78
N PRO A 300 14.03 3.58 18.55
CA PRO A 300 14.04 2.97 17.23
C PRO A 300 12.69 2.32 16.90
N VAL A 301 12.24 2.46 15.65
CA VAL A 301 11.05 1.84 15.10
C VAL A 301 11.41 1.04 13.84
N THR A 302 10.98 -0.21 13.77
CA THR A 302 11.02 -1.02 12.53
C THR A 302 9.81 -0.70 11.66
N TYR A 303 9.91 -1.00 10.37
CA TYR A 303 8.85 -0.73 9.39
C TYR A 303 8.49 0.75 9.34
N ALA A 304 9.51 1.61 9.38
CA ALA A 304 9.30 3.06 9.32
C ALA A 304 8.52 3.48 8.06
N THR A 305 8.65 2.70 6.98
CA THR A 305 7.84 2.88 5.78
C THR A 305 6.37 2.53 5.99
N ALA A 306 6.01 1.62 6.94
CA ALA A 306 4.63 1.20 7.20
C ALA A 306 3.78 1.09 5.92
N ASP A 307 4.38 0.46 4.90
CA ASP A 307 3.95 0.46 3.51
C ASP A 307 2.62 -0.27 3.28
N ARG A 308 2.21 -1.11 4.22
CA ARG A 308 1.01 -1.96 4.15
C ARG A 308 0.38 -2.18 5.52
N TYR A 309 -0.82 -2.76 5.55
CA TYR A 309 -1.52 -3.00 6.83
C TYR A 309 -0.77 -3.97 7.75
N GLY A 310 -0.08 -4.99 7.21
CA GLY A 310 0.73 -5.90 8.00
C GLY A 310 1.82 -5.19 8.79
N THR A 311 2.65 -4.39 8.13
CA THR A 311 3.70 -3.58 8.77
C THR A 311 3.12 -2.48 9.66
N SER A 312 1.99 -1.86 9.26
CA SER A 312 1.31 -0.85 10.08
C SER A 312 0.79 -1.42 11.41
N ILE A 313 0.32 -2.68 11.43
CA ILE A 313 -0.10 -3.37 12.66
C ILE A 313 1.10 -3.58 13.60
N ASP A 314 2.26 -3.96 13.06
CA ASP A 314 3.48 -4.11 13.86
C ASP A 314 3.94 -2.76 14.43
N VAL A 315 3.88 -1.69 13.63
CA VAL A 315 4.16 -0.32 14.12
C VAL A 315 3.22 0.07 15.27
N LEU A 316 1.93 -0.28 15.20
CA LEU A 316 1.00 -0.06 16.31
C LEU A 316 1.43 -0.80 17.60
N ASP A 317 1.97 -2.03 17.48
CA ASP A 317 2.51 -2.77 18.64
C ASP A 317 3.70 -2.04 19.26
N GLN A 318 4.59 -1.50 18.42
CA GLN A 318 5.75 -0.75 18.88
C GLN A 318 5.32 0.56 19.56
N ILE A 319 4.36 1.30 18.99
CA ILE A 319 3.79 2.52 19.59
C ILE A 319 3.15 2.19 20.94
N GLU A 320 2.37 1.11 21.03
CA GLU A 320 1.76 0.69 22.30
C GLU A 320 2.82 0.37 23.37
N LYS A 321 3.93 -0.27 22.97
CA LYS A 321 5.06 -0.55 23.88
C LYS A 321 5.70 0.74 24.39
N VAL A 322 5.90 1.75 23.52
CA VAL A 322 6.41 3.07 23.92
C VAL A 322 5.44 3.71 24.93
N LEU A 323 4.15 3.72 24.62
CA LEU A 323 3.12 4.31 25.51
C LEU A 323 3.06 3.65 26.89
N LYS A 324 3.34 2.35 27.02
CA LYS A 324 3.46 1.66 28.30
C LYS A 324 4.65 2.13 29.12
N GLY A 325 5.72 2.57 28.47
CA GLY A 325 6.94 3.07 29.10
C GLY A 325 6.96 4.57 29.42
N LEU A 326 6.05 5.35 28.87
CA LEU A 326 5.85 6.77 29.19
C LEU A 326 5.04 6.95 30.47
#